data_df2992ab09abad996cf969aaf575ba26
#
_entry.id   df2992ab09abad996cf969aaf575ba26
#
_cell.length_a   1.000
_cell.length_b   1.000
_cell.length_c   1.000
_cell.angle_alpha   90.00
_cell.angle_beta   90.00
_cell.angle_gamma   90.00
#
_symmetry.space_group_name_H-M   'P 1'
#
loop_
_entity.id
_entity.type
_entity.pdbx_description
1 polymer ?
#
loop_
_entity_poly.entity_id
_entity_poly.type
_entity_poly.pdbx_seq_one_letter_code
_entity_poly.pdbx_strand_id
1 'polypeptide(L)'
;MSLKYSGLGMFCVGCLMILGNSCKESVPESSFDQLQTKILTPSCAITGCHASKNDATFSQHELILEKNVAFANLVNINPKNANALTDGLLRVKPGEPEESLFLHKLHLYDHHTKDYGNPMPLGLTKLSSGQLEFIEQWITAGAPNTGIVADVALLADQTPQTENFVPLAPPEAGKGFQINISKFQVSPFFEREFFVFKKLGITQDVFVNRFEINMRMNSHHLVLYDFNSSIPPIFFPQTDVVRDIRNLDGTLIQANMVAMGYHVYVVGSQSPYLNYEFPPGIALRLGANIGLDFNSHYVNKEPAPIEGEVNVNFHTIPAGNVVKEAKTLNLGNTLFNLKPNQRTVISKTYSMTSDISVIALTSHTHQLGEKFVIKIVGGTRDGEIVYTSTDWHHPQFVSYNPPIILHPGEGLKSEITYNNIKNQSVGFGLTSDDEMGIIFGYYTQN
;
A
#
# COMPACT_ATOMS: atom_id res chain seq x y z
N MET A 1 81.09 -44.84 50.28
CA MET A 1 81.90 -43.93 49.52
C MET A 1 81.06 -42.62 49.35
N SER A 2 81.60 -41.63 49.90
CA SER A 2 81.11 -40.26 50.06
C SER A 2 80.70 -39.55 48.79
N LEU A 3 79.70 -38.69 48.84
CA LEU A 3 79.86 -37.27 48.49
C LEU A 3 78.60 -36.46 48.91
N LYS A 4 78.92 -35.42 49.66
CA LYS A 4 78.05 -34.32 49.99
C LYS A 4 77.85 -33.40 48.82
N TYR A 5 76.62 -32.80 48.71
CA TYR A 5 76.52 -31.46 48.15
C TYR A 5 75.44 -30.66 48.88
N SER A 6 75.84 -29.47 49.14
CA SER A 6 75.25 -28.42 49.94
C SER A 6 74.06 -27.71 49.20
N GLY A 7 73.10 -27.21 49.99
CA GLY A 7 71.98 -26.46 49.52
C GLY A 7 72.26 -25.02 49.06
N LEU A 8 71.40 -24.51 48.22
CA LEU A 8 71.21 -23.05 47.99
C LEU A 8 69.73 -22.74 47.94
N GLY A 9 69.31 -22.00 48.95
CA GLY A 9 67.94 -21.53 49.04
C GLY A 9 67.67 -20.45 47.97
N MET A 10 66.63 -20.62 47.25
CA MET A 10 66.10 -19.62 46.28
C MET A 10 64.81 -19.05 46.82
N PHE A 11 64.83 -17.79 47.24
CA PHE A 11 63.65 -16.99 47.62
C PHE A 11 62.89 -16.68 46.36
N CYS A 12 61.68 -17.29 46.17
CA CYS A 12 60.73 -16.85 45.18
C CYS A 12 59.88 -15.70 45.74
N VAL A 13 60.13 -14.50 45.27
CA VAL A 13 59.22 -13.35 45.46
C VAL A 13 58.03 -13.58 44.56
N GLY A 14 56.90 -13.94 45.17
CA GLY A 14 55.61 -14.05 44.47
C GLY A 14 55.10 -12.68 44.08
N CYS A 15 55.18 -12.38 42.78
CA CYS A 15 54.53 -11.22 42.21
C CYS A 15 53.00 -11.50 42.09
N LEU A 16 52.21 -10.95 43.00
CA LEU A 16 50.76 -11.00 42.99
C LEU A 16 50.28 -10.05 41.85
N MET A 17 50.04 -10.59 40.66
CA MET A 17 49.35 -9.84 39.64
C MET A 17 47.86 -9.72 40.02
N ILE A 18 47.47 -8.55 40.51
CA ILE A 18 46.06 -8.15 40.63
C ILE A 18 45.54 -7.93 39.21
N LEU A 19 44.87 -8.95 38.65
CA LEU A 19 44.03 -8.79 37.47
C LEU A 19 42.85 -7.90 37.84
N GLY A 20 42.97 -6.60 37.65
CA GLY A 20 41.87 -5.67 37.71
C GLY A 20 40.87 -6.03 36.61
N ASN A 21 39.81 -6.78 36.95
CA ASN A 21 38.62 -6.83 36.13
C ASN A 21 38.02 -5.41 36.06
N SER A 22 38.40 -4.68 34.99
CA SER A 22 37.66 -3.47 34.62
C SER A 22 36.27 -3.93 34.19
N CYS A 23 35.30 -3.91 35.11
CA CYS A 23 33.90 -3.86 34.70
C CYS A 23 33.73 -2.59 33.86
N LYS A 24 33.68 -2.74 32.53
CA LYS A 24 33.09 -1.71 31.70
C LYS A 24 31.65 -1.61 32.17
N GLU A 25 31.29 -0.55 32.90
CA GLU A 25 29.89 -0.18 33.05
C GLU A 25 29.27 -0.12 31.63
N SER A 26 28.35 -1.01 31.35
CA SER A 26 27.59 -0.93 30.11
C SER A 26 26.78 0.34 30.20
N VAL A 27 27.04 1.30 29.33
CA VAL A 27 26.19 2.48 29.17
C VAL A 27 24.78 1.97 28.91
N PRO A 28 23.79 2.38 29.70
CA PRO A 28 22.41 1.95 29.49
C PRO A 28 21.99 2.30 28.04
N GLU A 29 21.31 1.37 27.38
CA GLU A 29 20.78 1.61 26.04
C GLU A 29 19.81 2.82 26.08
N SER A 30 19.97 3.75 25.12
CA SER A 30 19.07 4.88 24.97
C SER A 30 17.64 4.43 24.60
N SER A 31 16.64 5.31 24.76
CA SER A 31 15.29 5.01 24.30
C SER A 31 15.26 4.71 22.79
N PHE A 32 16.11 5.37 21.99
CA PHE A 32 16.20 5.04 20.56
C PHE A 32 16.86 3.68 20.30
N ASP A 33 17.88 3.28 21.08
CA ASP A 33 18.47 1.93 20.97
C ASP A 33 17.45 0.84 21.32
N GLN A 34 16.60 1.08 22.34
CA GLN A 34 15.50 0.18 22.69
C GLN A 34 14.45 0.12 21.56
N LEU A 35 14.04 1.27 21.02
CA LEU A 35 13.17 1.35 19.85
C LEU A 35 13.74 0.56 18.68
N GLN A 36 15.04 0.78 18.37
CA GLN A 36 15.71 0.08 17.27
C GLN A 36 15.71 -1.44 17.48
N THR A 37 16.07 -1.89 18.68
CA THR A 37 16.32 -3.32 18.95
C THR A 37 15.02 -4.10 19.13
N LYS A 38 14.03 -3.48 19.78
CA LYS A 38 12.78 -4.16 20.17
C LYS A 38 11.64 -3.98 19.16
N ILE A 39 11.69 -2.93 18.32
CA ILE A 39 10.60 -2.59 17.39
C ILE A 39 11.10 -2.51 15.95
N LEU A 40 12.02 -1.59 15.62
CA LEU A 40 12.38 -1.34 14.24
C LEU A 40 13.04 -2.55 13.58
N THR A 41 14.02 -3.15 14.23
CA THR A 41 14.74 -4.31 13.66
C THR A 41 13.84 -5.52 13.45
N PRO A 42 13.04 -6.00 14.42
CA PRO A 42 12.22 -7.20 14.23
C PRO A 42 10.96 -6.99 13.38
N SER A 43 10.41 -5.76 13.33
CA SER A 43 9.09 -5.53 12.74
C SER A 43 9.09 -4.64 11.49
N CYS A 44 10.16 -3.89 11.24
CA CYS A 44 10.20 -2.89 10.18
C CYS A 44 11.39 -3.04 9.24
N ALA A 45 12.61 -3.19 9.78
CA ALA A 45 13.87 -3.29 9.02
C ALA A 45 14.10 -4.70 8.45
N ILE A 46 13.08 -5.29 7.88
CA ILE A 46 13.14 -6.63 7.27
C ILE A 46 13.26 -6.53 5.75
N THR A 47 13.91 -7.52 5.14
CA THR A 47 14.09 -7.58 3.69
C THR A 47 12.76 -7.51 2.96
N GLY A 48 12.71 -6.70 1.92
CA GLY A 48 11.49 -6.44 1.14
C GLY A 48 10.60 -5.34 1.73
N CYS A 49 10.98 -4.74 2.89
CA CYS A 49 10.24 -3.65 3.52
C CYS A 49 11.15 -2.41 3.70
N HIS A 50 11.83 -2.29 4.87
CA HIS A 50 12.63 -1.10 5.21
C HIS A 50 14.08 -1.44 5.58
N ALA A 51 14.63 -2.55 5.07
CA ALA A 51 16.00 -2.95 5.39
C ALA A 51 17.03 -2.21 4.53
N SER A 52 16.78 -2.01 3.24
CA SER A 52 17.80 -1.49 2.33
C SER A 52 17.25 -0.72 1.13
N LYS A 53 18.15 -0.04 0.41
CA LYS A 53 17.84 0.58 -0.89
C LYS A 53 17.48 -0.44 -1.98
N ASN A 54 17.79 -1.70 -1.78
CA ASN A 54 17.51 -2.78 -2.73
C ASN A 54 16.15 -3.43 -2.51
N ASP A 55 15.42 -3.02 -1.46
CA ASP A 55 14.07 -3.51 -1.24
C ASP A 55 13.14 -3.00 -2.35
N ALA A 56 12.25 -3.87 -2.84
CA ALA A 56 11.35 -3.55 -3.94
C ALA A 56 10.43 -2.36 -3.62
N THR A 57 10.14 -2.13 -2.33
CA THR A 57 9.30 -1.02 -1.87
C THR A 57 10.08 0.28 -1.62
N PHE A 58 11.42 0.29 -1.71
CA PHE A 58 12.24 1.45 -1.31
C PHE A 58 11.87 2.73 -2.06
N SER A 59 11.63 2.65 -3.37
CA SER A 59 11.27 3.81 -4.19
C SER A 59 9.98 4.52 -3.74
N GLN A 60 9.09 3.81 -3.04
CA GLN A 60 7.81 4.33 -2.57
C GLN A 60 7.95 5.25 -1.36
N HIS A 61 8.87 4.93 -0.46
CA HIS A 61 8.98 5.58 0.84
C HIS A 61 10.36 6.16 1.13
N GLU A 62 11.41 5.71 0.45
CA GLU A 62 12.82 6.09 0.66
C GLU A 62 13.23 6.03 2.14
N LEU A 63 12.68 5.07 2.90
CA LEU A 63 12.88 4.89 4.33
C LEU A 63 13.65 3.60 4.61
N ILE A 64 14.83 3.74 5.21
CA ILE A 64 15.62 2.60 5.70
C ILE A 64 15.62 2.68 7.23
N LEU A 65 15.23 1.58 7.88
CA LEU A 65 15.13 1.47 9.34
C LEU A 65 16.19 0.53 9.93
N GLU A 66 17.19 0.18 9.14
CA GLU A 66 18.36 -0.57 9.61
C GLU A 66 19.13 0.21 10.68
N LYS A 67 19.70 -0.56 11.63
CA LYS A 67 20.54 -0.01 12.68
C LYS A 67 21.63 0.90 12.09
N ASN A 68 21.93 1.99 12.74
CA ASN A 68 22.89 3.05 12.39
C ASN A 68 22.41 4.06 11.33
N VAL A 69 21.33 3.82 10.61
CA VAL A 69 20.76 4.79 9.64
C VAL A 69 19.33 5.19 9.96
N ALA A 70 18.60 4.40 10.75
CA ALA A 70 17.21 4.61 11.05
C ALA A 70 16.92 6.00 11.65
N PHE A 71 17.70 6.43 12.63
CA PHE A 71 17.53 7.74 13.26
C PHE A 71 17.55 8.88 12.24
N ALA A 72 18.57 8.91 11.40
CA ALA A 72 18.74 9.95 10.38
C ALA A 72 17.68 9.88 9.25
N ASN A 73 17.04 8.72 9.07
CA ASN A 73 15.96 8.54 8.10
C ASN A 73 14.57 8.84 8.67
N LEU A 74 14.44 8.87 10.02
CA LEU A 74 13.16 9.12 10.69
C LEU A 74 12.99 10.56 11.13
N VAL A 75 13.95 11.11 11.89
CA VAL A 75 13.75 12.35 12.66
C VAL A 75 13.96 13.58 11.79
N ASN A 76 12.98 14.49 11.76
CA ASN A 76 12.98 15.72 10.97
C ASN A 76 13.08 15.51 9.44
N ILE A 77 12.57 14.37 8.93
CA ILE A 77 12.59 14.06 7.50
C ILE A 77 11.18 14.15 6.92
N ASN A 78 11.06 14.80 5.76
CA ASN A 78 9.82 14.85 5.00
C ASN A 78 9.41 13.44 4.53
N PRO A 79 8.12 13.08 4.62
CA PRO A 79 7.62 11.84 4.05
C PRO A 79 7.57 11.92 2.52
N LYS A 80 7.56 10.76 1.85
CA LYS A 80 7.27 10.65 0.41
C LYS A 80 5.77 10.66 0.13
N ASN A 81 4.94 10.27 1.08
CA ASN A 81 3.49 10.30 0.92
C ASN A 81 3.03 11.75 0.73
N ALA A 82 2.38 12.03 -0.39
CA ALA A 82 2.05 13.39 -0.78
C ALA A 82 0.94 14.01 0.08
N ASN A 83 -0.01 13.20 0.57
CA ASN A 83 -1.05 13.69 1.48
C ASN A 83 -0.43 14.09 2.83
N ALA A 84 0.43 13.22 3.38
CA ALA A 84 1.12 13.51 4.63
C ALA A 84 2.02 14.77 4.49
N LEU A 85 2.70 14.91 3.35
CA LEU A 85 3.51 16.10 3.07
C LEU A 85 2.65 17.36 2.96
N THR A 86 1.50 17.28 2.29
CA THR A 86 0.54 18.39 2.16
C THR A 86 -0.05 18.80 3.51
N ASP A 87 -0.28 17.82 4.38
CA ASP A 87 -0.75 18.06 5.76
C ASP A 87 0.36 18.57 6.71
N GLY A 88 1.60 18.69 6.22
CA GLY A 88 2.74 19.24 6.97
C GLY A 88 3.38 18.24 7.94
N LEU A 89 3.07 16.95 7.81
CA LEU A 89 3.67 15.92 8.67
C LEU A 89 5.16 15.70 8.33
N LEU A 90 5.96 15.40 9.36
CA LEU A 90 7.27 14.78 9.19
C LEU A 90 7.22 13.28 9.44
N ARG A 91 8.23 12.53 9.05
CA ARG A 91 8.30 11.11 9.43
C ARG A 91 8.24 10.95 10.94
N VAL A 92 9.08 11.70 11.66
CA VAL A 92 8.99 11.93 13.10
C VAL A 92 9.29 13.41 13.33
N LYS A 93 8.36 14.12 13.93
CA LYS A 93 8.51 15.52 14.34
C LYS A 93 8.81 15.57 15.84
N PRO A 94 10.02 15.96 16.25
CA PRO A 94 10.40 16.02 17.64
C PRO A 94 9.46 16.87 18.51
N GLY A 95 8.93 16.29 19.57
CA GLY A 95 7.99 16.93 20.49
C GLY A 95 6.53 16.90 20.06
N GLU A 96 6.23 16.46 18.82
CA GLU A 96 4.91 16.56 18.21
C GLU A 96 4.43 15.18 17.69
N PRO A 97 3.93 14.30 18.55
CA PRO A 97 3.43 12.98 18.17
C PRO A 97 2.38 13.03 17.05
N GLU A 98 1.38 13.91 17.18
CA GLU A 98 0.28 14.08 16.25
C GLU A 98 0.71 14.60 14.85
N GLU A 99 1.90 15.21 14.74
CA GLU A 99 2.48 15.64 13.48
C GLU A 99 3.57 14.66 12.97
N SER A 100 3.63 13.47 13.55
CA SER A 100 4.59 12.41 13.20
C SER A 100 3.91 11.31 12.41
N LEU A 101 4.14 11.26 11.08
CA LEU A 101 3.59 10.21 10.21
C LEU A 101 3.89 8.81 10.71
N PHE A 102 5.02 8.60 11.40
CA PHE A 102 5.42 7.31 11.95
C PHE A 102 4.36 6.76 12.91
N LEU A 103 3.86 7.57 13.85
CA LEU A 103 2.76 7.14 14.73
C LEU A 103 1.47 6.92 13.97
N HIS A 104 1.12 7.82 13.06
CA HIS A 104 -0.04 7.64 12.21
C HIS A 104 -0.04 6.30 11.47
N LYS A 105 1.11 5.86 10.97
CA LYS A 105 1.24 4.58 10.28
C LYS A 105 1.14 3.36 11.20
N LEU A 106 1.39 3.52 12.50
CA LEU A 106 1.39 2.43 13.48
C LEU A 106 0.06 2.26 14.23
N HIS A 107 -0.76 3.32 14.30
CA HIS A 107 -2.10 3.23 14.88
C HIS A 107 -3.09 2.60 13.92
N LEU A 108 -3.94 1.70 14.41
CA LEU A 108 -4.95 1.01 13.62
C LEU A 108 -6.22 1.83 13.37
N TYR A 109 -6.44 2.91 14.13
CA TYR A 109 -7.80 3.46 14.32
C TYR A 109 -8.02 4.87 13.82
N ASP A 110 -6.98 5.63 13.46
CA ASP A 110 -7.13 7.08 13.38
C ASP A 110 -7.09 7.70 11.97
N HIS A 111 -7.01 6.90 10.89
CA HIS A 111 -6.73 7.48 9.58
C HIS A 111 -7.81 7.30 8.52
N HIS A 112 -9.01 6.92 8.92
CA HIS A 112 -10.12 6.64 7.98
C HIS A 112 -10.56 7.85 7.14
N THR A 113 -10.13 9.07 7.48
CA THR A 113 -10.45 10.28 6.72
C THR A 113 -9.31 10.77 5.83
N LYS A 114 -8.10 10.21 5.98
CA LYS A 114 -6.90 10.65 5.27
C LYS A 114 -6.10 9.46 4.73
N ASP A 115 -5.78 9.49 3.44
CA ASP A 115 -5.01 8.44 2.79
C ASP A 115 -3.51 8.65 2.99
N TYR A 116 -2.98 8.09 4.07
CA TYR A 116 -1.53 7.98 4.30
C TYR A 116 -0.98 6.61 3.90
N GLY A 117 -1.76 5.82 3.15
CA GLY A 117 -1.46 4.44 2.78
C GLY A 117 -1.72 3.43 3.90
N ASN A 118 -1.42 2.16 3.67
CA ASN A 118 -1.71 1.08 4.61
C ASN A 118 -1.04 1.27 5.98
N PRO A 119 -1.70 0.89 7.07
CA PRO A 119 -1.11 0.83 8.40
C PRO A 119 0.07 -0.16 8.45
N MET A 120 1.06 0.17 9.27
CA MET A 120 2.26 -0.62 9.46
C MET A 120 2.27 -1.36 10.80
N PRO A 121 3.00 -2.48 10.93
CA PRO A 121 3.66 -3.23 9.87
C PRO A 121 2.65 -3.91 8.92
N LEU A 122 2.89 -3.83 7.61
CA LEU A 122 1.99 -4.45 6.62
C LEU A 122 2.21 -5.96 6.57
N GLY A 123 1.12 -6.72 6.74
CA GLY A 123 1.15 -8.18 6.71
C GLY A 123 1.84 -8.84 7.91
N LEU A 124 2.21 -8.08 8.94
CA LEU A 124 2.86 -8.55 10.17
C LEU A 124 2.03 -8.19 11.39
N THR A 125 2.35 -8.83 12.52
CA THR A 125 1.76 -8.54 13.83
C THR A 125 1.87 -7.05 14.16
N LYS A 126 0.78 -6.46 14.56
CA LYS A 126 0.72 -5.04 14.96
C LYS A 126 1.42 -4.84 16.30
N LEU A 127 1.93 -3.64 16.50
CA LEU A 127 2.57 -3.27 17.75
C LEU A 127 1.55 -3.34 18.91
N SER A 128 2.02 -3.62 20.10
CA SER A 128 1.21 -3.53 21.31
C SER A 128 0.93 -2.09 21.71
N SER A 129 -0.07 -1.88 22.57
CA SER A 129 -0.35 -0.55 23.11
C SER A 129 0.84 0.01 23.89
N GLY A 130 1.55 -0.84 24.64
CA GLY A 130 2.77 -0.41 25.36
C GLY A 130 3.89 -0.01 24.41
N GLN A 131 4.09 -0.73 23.30
CA GLN A 131 5.09 -0.36 22.29
C GLN A 131 4.75 0.99 21.62
N LEU A 132 3.48 1.25 21.33
CA LEU A 132 3.05 2.54 20.80
C LEU A 132 3.24 3.68 21.77
N GLU A 133 2.85 3.49 23.02
CA GLU A 133 3.04 4.49 24.07
C GLU A 133 4.53 4.79 24.29
N PHE A 134 5.40 3.77 24.25
CA PHE A 134 6.85 3.98 24.31
C PHE A 134 7.35 4.90 23.18
N ILE A 135 6.88 4.68 21.94
CA ILE A 135 7.22 5.52 20.78
C ILE A 135 6.71 6.94 20.99
N GLU A 136 5.47 7.09 21.44
CA GLU A 136 4.85 8.39 21.70
C GLU A 136 5.60 9.17 22.77
N GLN A 137 5.98 8.54 23.89
CA GLN A 137 6.80 9.15 24.93
C GLN A 137 8.15 9.58 24.38
N TRP A 138 8.81 8.76 23.56
CA TRP A 138 10.08 9.10 22.93
C TRP A 138 9.95 10.33 22.02
N ILE A 139 8.89 10.39 21.19
CA ILE A 139 8.64 11.55 20.31
C ILE A 139 8.35 12.79 21.14
N THR A 140 7.46 12.70 22.13
CA THR A 140 7.08 13.81 23.02
C THR A 140 8.29 14.40 23.76
N ALA A 141 9.26 13.58 24.11
CA ALA A 141 10.51 14.03 24.73
C ALA A 141 11.51 14.63 23.71
N GLY A 142 11.10 14.87 22.49
CA GLY A 142 11.94 15.49 21.44
C GLY A 142 12.67 14.48 20.57
N ALA A 143 12.28 13.21 20.56
CA ALA A 143 12.86 12.13 19.77
C ALA A 143 14.41 12.08 19.80
N PRO A 144 15.07 12.09 20.98
CA PRO A 144 16.52 12.14 21.05
C PRO A 144 17.18 10.81 20.63
N ASN A 145 18.38 10.89 20.06
CA ASN A 145 19.18 9.71 19.70
C ASN A 145 19.86 9.07 20.92
N THR A 146 20.00 9.79 22.02
CA THR A 146 20.70 9.35 23.23
C THR A 146 19.86 9.62 24.48
N GLY A 147 20.16 8.92 25.57
CA GLY A 147 19.45 9.06 26.83
C GLY A 147 18.17 8.21 26.90
N ILE A 148 17.71 8.00 28.14
CA ILE A 148 16.47 7.26 28.45
C ILE A 148 15.41 8.31 28.73
N VAL A 149 14.42 8.42 27.83
CA VAL A 149 13.34 9.43 27.89
C VAL A 149 11.95 8.82 27.83
N ALA A 150 11.84 7.50 27.62
CA ALA A 150 10.60 6.74 27.60
C ALA A 150 10.69 5.57 28.56
N ASP A 151 9.55 5.14 29.11
CA ASP A 151 9.48 4.04 30.07
C ASP A 151 9.70 2.69 29.38
N VAL A 152 10.87 2.10 29.63
CA VAL A 152 11.26 0.80 29.07
C VAL A 152 10.33 -0.34 29.53
N ALA A 153 9.64 -0.21 30.64
CA ALA A 153 8.70 -1.21 31.13
C ALA A 153 7.52 -1.43 30.17
N LEU A 154 7.16 -0.40 29.37
CA LEU A 154 6.12 -0.48 28.34
C LEU A 154 6.45 -1.51 27.26
N LEU A 155 7.73 -1.74 26.99
CA LEU A 155 8.18 -2.73 26.00
C LEU A 155 8.00 -4.19 26.45
N ALA A 156 7.60 -4.42 27.71
CA ALA A 156 7.22 -5.75 28.21
C ALA A 156 5.83 -6.19 27.71
N ASP A 157 4.97 -5.24 27.34
CA ASP A 157 3.70 -5.55 26.68
C ASP A 157 3.95 -6.10 25.27
N GLN A 158 3.56 -7.35 25.07
CA GLN A 158 3.67 -8.05 23.78
C GLN A 158 2.29 -8.38 23.21
N THR A 159 1.20 -7.82 23.79
CA THR A 159 -0.16 -8.04 23.31
C THR A 159 -0.44 -7.17 22.07
N PRO A 160 -0.52 -7.74 20.88
CA PRO A 160 -0.74 -6.95 19.68
C PRO A 160 -2.06 -6.19 19.75
N GLN A 161 -2.10 -5.00 19.14
CA GLN A 161 -3.37 -4.34 18.89
C GLN A 161 -4.27 -5.27 18.08
N THR A 162 -5.51 -5.41 18.51
CA THR A 162 -6.53 -6.14 17.76
C THR A 162 -7.25 -5.17 16.84
N GLU A 163 -7.43 -5.57 15.59
CA GLU A 163 -8.27 -4.83 14.66
C GLU A 163 -9.71 -4.81 15.18
N ASN A 164 -10.27 -3.61 15.34
CA ASN A 164 -11.69 -3.45 15.55
C ASN A 164 -12.36 -3.09 14.22
N PHE A 165 -12.46 -4.08 13.31
CA PHE A 165 -13.12 -3.86 12.04
C PHE A 165 -14.61 -3.60 12.26
N VAL A 166 -15.04 -2.39 11.92
CA VAL A 166 -16.45 -2.00 11.93
C VAL A 166 -16.95 -2.01 10.49
N PRO A 167 -17.84 -2.96 10.13
CA PRO A 167 -18.44 -2.98 8.80
C PRO A 167 -19.14 -1.66 8.48
N LEU A 168 -19.13 -1.26 7.22
CA LEU A 168 -19.92 -0.10 6.78
C LEU A 168 -21.41 -0.33 7.04
N ALA A 169 -22.08 0.66 7.61
CA ALA A 169 -23.52 0.67 7.60
C ALA A 169 -24.03 0.76 6.13
N PRO A 170 -24.99 -0.07 5.73
CA PRO A 170 -25.55 0.02 4.38
C PRO A 170 -26.17 1.39 4.13
N PRO A 171 -26.22 1.86 2.88
CA PRO A 171 -26.92 3.08 2.51
C PRO A 171 -28.39 3.05 2.95
N GLU A 172 -28.95 4.21 3.25
CA GLU A 172 -30.39 4.33 3.53
C GLU A 172 -31.22 3.74 2.39
N ALA A 173 -32.36 3.16 2.73
CA ALA A 173 -33.28 2.58 1.74
C ALA A 173 -33.64 3.58 0.64
N GLY A 174 -33.46 3.18 -0.61
CA GLY A 174 -33.69 4.01 -1.80
C GLY A 174 -32.53 4.98 -2.13
N LYS A 175 -31.45 5.04 -1.34
CA LYS A 175 -30.30 5.89 -1.59
C LYS A 175 -29.04 5.11 -1.98
N GLY A 176 -29.17 3.80 -2.20
CA GLY A 176 -28.05 2.96 -2.59
C GLY A 176 -28.22 1.52 -2.17
N PHE A 177 -27.14 0.76 -2.27
CA PHE A 177 -27.10 -0.64 -1.88
C PHE A 177 -25.68 -1.03 -1.44
N GLN A 178 -25.57 -2.14 -0.72
CA GLN A 178 -24.29 -2.66 -0.25
C GLN A 178 -24.05 -4.05 -0.82
N ILE A 179 -22.81 -4.33 -1.23
CA ILE A 179 -22.32 -5.65 -1.63
C ILE A 179 -21.09 -5.98 -0.81
N ASN A 180 -21.06 -7.19 -0.26
CA ASN A 180 -19.99 -7.60 0.65
C ASN A 180 -19.28 -8.86 0.15
N ILE A 181 -17.99 -8.98 0.45
CA ILE A 181 -17.29 -10.25 0.54
C ILE A 181 -17.26 -10.62 2.03
N SER A 182 -17.99 -11.67 2.38
CA SER A 182 -18.02 -12.18 3.75
C SER A 182 -16.65 -12.63 4.21
N LYS A 183 -16.45 -12.75 5.51
CA LYS A 183 -15.20 -13.21 6.13
C LYS A 183 -14.60 -14.43 5.44
N PHE A 184 -13.32 -14.36 5.15
CA PHE A 184 -12.52 -15.46 4.61
C PHE A 184 -11.16 -15.51 5.30
N GLN A 185 -10.50 -16.66 5.22
CA GLN A 185 -9.18 -16.86 5.81
C GLN A 185 -8.07 -16.64 4.77
N VAL A 186 -6.97 -16.03 5.21
CA VAL A 186 -5.71 -15.96 4.47
C VAL A 186 -4.69 -16.80 5.22
N SER A 187 -4.18 -17.84 4.57
CA SER A 187 -3.25 -18.80 5.18
C SER A 187 -1.95 -18.11 5.67
N PRO A 188 -1.23 -18.69 6.63
CA PRO A 188 0.07 -18.20 7.07
C PRO A 188 1.05 -18.06 5.89
N PHE A 189 1.85 -16.99 5.90
CA PHE A 189 2.88 -16.71 4.90
C PHE A 189 2.38 -16.78 3.45
N PHE A 190 1.12 -16.39 3.23
CA PHE A 190 0.47 -16.48 1.94
C PHE A 190 -0.11 -15.14 1.49
N GLU A 191 0.07 -14.86 0.21
CA GLU A 191 -0.55 -13.74 -0.50
C GLU A 191 -1.76 -14.30 -1.26
N ARG A 192 -2.96 -14.00 -0.75
CA ARG A 192 -4.22 -14.48 -1.32
C ARG A 192 -4.85 -13.41 -2.18
N GLU A 193 -4.89 -13.67 -3.47
CA GLU A 193 -5.65 -12.88 -4.42
C GLU A 193 -6.67 -13.76 -5.11
N PHE A 194 -7.91 -13.27 -5.19
CA PHE A 194 -9.00 -13.99 -5.80
C PHE A 194 -10.02 -13.07 -6.44
N PHE A 195 -10.83 -13.64 -7.30
CA PHE A 195 -12.02 -13.01 -7.88
C PHE A 195 -13.29 -13.66 -7.36
N VAL A 196 -14.34 -12.87 -7.20
CA VAL A 196 -15.69 -13.36 -6.97
C VAL A 196 -16.68 -12.50 -7.74
N PHE A 197 -17.42 -13.13 -8.68
CA PHE A 197 -18.46 -12.42 -9.43
C PHE A 197 -19.73 -12.32 -8.61
N LYS A 198 -20.25 -11.11 -8.43
CA LYS A 198 -21.47 -10.85 -7.66
C LYS A 198 -22.49 -10.10 -8.49
N LYS A 199 -23.73 -10.59 -8.51
CA LYS A 199 -24.87 -9.85 -9.04
C LYS A 199 -25.22 -8.72 -8.07
N LEU A 200 -25.45 -7.51 -8.57
CA LEU A 200 -25.76 -6.35 -7.73
C LEU A 200 -27.23 -6.33 -7.26
N GLY A 201 -28.08 -7.20 -7.80
CA GLY A 201 -29.49 -7.28 -7.41
C GLY A 201 -30.34 -6.09 -7.89
N ILE A 202 -29.82 -5.21 -8.74
CA ILE A 202 -30.54 -4.06 -9.31
C ILE A 202 -31.36 -4.51 -10.52
N THR A 203 -32.65 -4.15 -10.56
CA THR A 203 -33.57 -4.53 -11.63
C THR A 203 -33.82 -3.42 -12.66
N GLN A 204 -33.26 -2.24 -12.42
CA GLN A 204 -33.27 -1.08 -13.32
C GLN A 204 -31.92 -0.38 -13.25
N ASP A 205 -31.66 0.47 -14.24
CA ASP A 205 -30.42 1.27 -14.22
C ASP A 205 -30.37 2.16 -12.99
N VAL A 206 -29.20 2.23 -12.36
CA VAL A 206 -28.91 3.11 -11.23
C VAL A 206 -27.75 4.03 -11.55
N PHE A 207 -27.73 5.19 -10.89
CA PHE A 207 -26.71 6.21 -11.08
C PHE A 207 -25.95 6.40 -9.77
N VAL A 208 -24.75 5.84 -9.71
CA VAL A 208 -23.88 5.88 -8.53
C VAL A 208 -23.10 7.18 -8.52
N ASN A 209 -23.31 7.98 -7.47
CA ASN A 209 -22.58 9.24 -7.28
C ASN A 209 -21.47 9.15 -6.23
N ARG A 210 -21.46 8.10 -5.38
CA ARG A 210 -20.44 7.90 -4.35
C ARG A 210 -20.20 6.42 -4.10
N PHE A 211 -18.93 6.06 -3.93
CA PHE A 211 -18.47 4.74 -3.49
C PHE A 211 -17.85 4.83 -2.12
N GLU A 212 -18.22 3.89 -1.24
CA GLU A 212 -17.47 3.64 0.00
C GLU A 212 -16.98 2.19 -0.01
N ILE A 213 -15.70 2.01 0.27
CA ILE A 213 -15.06 0.69 0.40
C ILE A 213 -14.44 0.63 1.79
N ASN A 214 -14.67 -0.46 2.51
CA ASN A 214 -14.00 -0.76 3.76
C ASN A 214 -13.52 -2.22 3.75
N MET A 215 -12.24 -2.41 3.97
CA MET A 215 -11.57 -3.72 3.98
C MET A 215 -10.88 -3.91 5.32
N ARG A 216 -10.80 -5.17 5.79
CA ARG A 216 -9.93 -5.49 6.92
C ARG A 216 -8.47 -5.17 6.62
N MET A 217 -7.73 -4.96 7.69
CA MET A 217 -6.29 -4.74 7.65
C MET A 217 -5.57 -5.85 6.90
N ASN A 218 -4.37 -5.55 6.39
CA ASN A 218 -3.58 -6.42 5.54
C ASN A 218 -4.19 -6.67 4.14
N SER A 219 -5.28 -5.95 3.78
CA SER A 219 -5.70 -5.84 2.40
C SER A 219 -4.66 -5.08 1.59
N HIS A 220 -4.34 -5.57 0.40
CA HIS A 220 -3.50 -4.86 -0.57
C HIS A 220 -4.35 -3.98 -1.48
N HIS A 221 -5.42 -4.56 -2.04
CA HIS A 221 -6.41 -3.83 -2.83
C HIS A 221 -7.76 -4.55 -2.90
N LEU A 222 -8.76 -3.77 -3.28
CA LEU A 222 -9.99 -4.22 -3.89
C LEU A 222 -10.17 -3.50 -5.21
N VAL A 223 -10.47 -4.24 -6.29
CA VAL A 223 -10.88 -3.65 -7.56
C VAL A 223 -12.16 -4.35 -8.05
N LEU A 224 -13.11 -3.56 -8.50
CA LEU A 224 -14.36 -4.03 -9.07
C LEU A 224 -14.31 -3.82 -10.59
N TYR A 225 -14.60 -4.88 -11.30
CA TYR A 225 -14.63 -4.88 -12.76
C TYR A 225 -15.99 -5.26 -13.30
N ASP A 226 -16.40 -4.60 -14.36
CA ASP A 226 -17.41 -5.09 -15.31
C ASP A 226 -16.72 -5.94 -16.38
N PHE A 227 -17.50 -6.59 -17.23
CA PHE A 227 -16.99 -7.30 -18.39
C PHE A 227 -17.34 -6.57 -19.67
N ASN A 228 -16.39 -6.43 -20.57
CA ASN A 228 -16.70 -5.97 -21.91
C ASN A 228 -17.55 -7.01 -22.67
N SER A 229 -18.33 -6.54 -23.64
CA SER A 229 -19.30 -7.36 -24.37
C SER A 229 -18.69 -8.49 -25.23
N SER A 230 -17.35 -8.52 -25.33
CA SER A 230 -16.64 -9.55 -26.13
C SER A 230 -16.29 -10.79 -25.31
N ILE A 231 -16.57 -10.83 -24.00
CA ILE A 231 -16.31 -12.02 -23.18
C ILE A 231 -17.13 -13.22 -23.68
N PRO A 232 -16.49 -14.35 -24.06
CA PRO A 232 -17.21 -15.54 -24.43
C PRO A 232 -17.98 -16.11 -23.25
N PRO A 233 -19.23 -16.63 -23.46
CA PRO A 233 -20.04 -17.20 -22.37
C PRO A 233 -19.34 -18.27 -21.54
N ILE A 234 -18.43 -19.04 -22.14
CA ILE A 234 -17.66 -20.09 -21.46
C ILE A 234 -16.65 -19.52 -20.43
N PHE A 235 -16.24 -18.28 -20.58
CA PHE A 235 -15.31 -17.61 -19.67
C PHE A 235 -16.03 -16.72 -18.66
N PHE A 236 -17.34 -16.55 -18.82
CA PHE A 236 -18.12 -15.76 -17.89
C PHE A 236 -18.22 -16.46 -16.53
N PRO A 237 -17.83 -15.82 -15.42
CA PRO A 237 -17.73 -16.49 -14.13
C PRO A 237 -19.09 -16.82 -13.54
N GLN A 238 -19.12 -17.89 -12.74
CA GLN A 238 -20.29 -18.25 -11.95
C GLN A 238 -20.45 -17.27 -10.77
N THR A 239 -21.72 -16.93 -10.47
CA THR A 239 -22.06 -16.04 -9.36
C THR A 239 -21.66 -16.67 -8.02
N ASP A 240 -21.04 -15.87 -7.13
CA ASP A 240 -20.63 -16.21 -5.76
C ASP A 240 -19.59 -17.36 -5.65
N VAL A 241 -18.96 -17.74 -6.78
CA VAL A 241 -17.85 -18.69 -6.76
C VAL A 241 -16.53 -17.95 -6.64
N VAL A 242 -15.79 -18.26 -5.57
CA VAL A 242 -14.44 -17.72 -5.34
C VAL A 242 -13.46 -18.41 -6.29
N ARG A 243 -12.65 -17.62 -6.96
CA ARG A 243 -11.63 -18.06 -7.93
C ARG A 243 -10.27 -17.53 -7.49
N ASP A 244 -9.59 -18.30 -6.63
CA ASP A 244 -8.20 -17.95 -6.24
C ASP A 244 -7.30 -18.00 -7.49
N ILE A 245 -6.41 -17.02 -7.64
CA ILE A 245 -5.46 -16.99 -8.78
C ILE A 245 -4.21 -17.82 -8.53
N ARG A 246 -3.97 -18.23 -7.27
CA ARG A 246 -2.83 -19.05 -6.86
C ARG A 246 -3.27 -20.20 -5.97
N ASN A 247 -2.58 -21.33 -6.11
CA ASN A 247 -2.58 -22.42 -5.14
C ASN A 247 -1.76 -22.02 -3.90
N LEU A 248 -1.90 -22.76 -2.80
CA LEU A 248 -1.13 -22.52 -1.56
C LEU A 248 0.39 -22.69 -1.74
N ASP A 249 0.84 -23.39 -2.76
CA ASP A 249 2.25 -23.51 -3.13
C ASP A 249 2.75 -22.35 -4.00
N GLY A 250 1.90 -21.33 -4.25
CA GLY A 250 2.21 -20.16 -5.06
C GLY A 250 2.03 -20.34 -6.58
N THR A 251 1.75 -21.55 -7.07
CA THR A 251 1.54 -21.80 -8.50
C THR A 251 0.24 -21.17 -9.00
N LEU A 252 0.26 -20.62 -10.21
CA LEU A 252 -0.88 -19.92 -10.81
C LEU A 252 -1.99 -20.89 -11.27
N ILE A 253 -3.25 -20.53 -11.03
CA ILE A 253 -4.43 -21.22 -11.52
C ILE A 253 -4.91 -20.52 -12.80
N GLN A 254 -4.30 -20.84 -13.93
CA GLN A 254 -4.54 -20.17 -15.22
C GLN A 254 -6.02 -20.07 -15.61
N ALA A 255 -6.80 -21.13 -15.32
CA ALA A 255 -8.24 -21.15 -15.64
C ALA A 255 -9.03 -20.02 -14.95
N ASN A 256 -8.61 -19.61 -13.76
CA ASN A 256 -9.27 -18.54 -12.98
C ASN A 256 -8.90 -17.14 -13.48
N MET A 257 -7.85 -17.02 -14.31
CA MET A 257 -7.33 -15.75 -14.81
C MET A 257 -7.87 -15.39 -16.20
N VAL A 258 -8.45 -16.32 -16.95
CA VAL A 258 -8.88 -16.11 -18.34
C VAL A 258 -9.84 -14.91 -18.47
N ALA A 259 -10.77 -14.76 -17.52
CA ALA A 259 -11.75 -13.67 -17.51
C ALA A 259 -11.11 -12.28 -17.35
N MET A 260 -9.91 -12.18 -16.77
CA MET A 260 -9.22 -10.90 -16.56
C MET A 260 -8.95 -10.11 -17.85
N GLY A 261 -8.75 -10.82 -18.95
CA GLY A 261 -8.57 -10.19 -20.27
C GLY A 261 -9.78 -9.41 -20.78
N TYR A 262 -10.94 -9.55 -20.15
CA TYR A 262 -12.21 -8.90 -20.52
C TYR A 262 -12.68 -7.88 -19.49
N HIS A 263 -11.92 -7.64 -18.44
CA HIS A 263 -12.26 -6.70 -17.37
C HIS A 263 -12.30 -5.25 -17.86
N VAL A 264 -13.31 -4.53 -17.36
CA VAL A 264 -13.46 -3.08 -17.48
C VAL A 264 -13.52 -2.50 -16.06
N TYR A 265 -12.60 -1.63 -15.73
CA TYR A 265 -12.53 -1.00 -14.42
C TYR A 265 -13.83 -0.25 -14.07
N VAL A 266 -14.32 -0.42 -12.86
CA VAL A 266 -15.47 0.31 -12.30
C VAL A 266 -15.03 1.20 -11.13
N VAL A 267 -14.46 0.62 -10.10
CA VAL A 267 -13.92 1.32 -8.94
C VAL A 267 -12.88 0.42 -8.27
N GLY A 268 -11.91 1.02 -7.58
CA GLY A 268 -10.95 0.25 -6.79
C GLY A 268 -10.29 1.11 -5.73
N SER A 269 -9.77 0.45 -4.70
CA SER A 269 -8.99 1.04 -3.63
C SER A 269 -7.75 0.19 -3.37
N GLN A 270 -6.62 0.84 -3.19
CA GLN A 270 -5.38 0.24 -2.70
C GLN A 270 -5.13 0.62 -1.23
N SER A 271 -6.11 1.24 -0.58
CA SER A 271 -6.15 1.51 0.85
C SER A 271 -7.32 0.76 1.48
N PRO A 272 -7.23 0.36 2.77
CA PRO A 272 -8.34 -0.33 3.45
C PRO A 272 -9.67 0.41 3.41
N TYR A 273 -9.62 1.72 3.30
CA TYR A 273 -10.80 2.57 3.22
C TYR A 273 -10.76 3.51 2.02
N LEU A 274 -11.88 3.62 1.31
CA LEU A 274 -12.12 4.62 0.26
C LEU A 274 -13.51 5.24 0.47
N ASN A 275 -13.58 6.57 0.40
CA ASN A 275 -14.83 7.30 0.27
C ASN A 275 -14.66 8.30 -0.88
N TYR A 276 -15.18 7.94 -2.05
CA TYR A 276 -15.08 8.76 -3.25
C TYR A 276 -16.44 9.19 -3.73
N GLU A 277 -16.65 10.51 -3.84
CA GLU A 277 -17.87 11.12 -4.37
C GLU A 277 -17.57 11.88 -5.67
N PHE A 278 -18.39 11.65 -6.68
CA PHE A 278 -18.35 12.42 -7.92
C PHE A 278 -18.77 13.86 -7.69
N PRO A 279 -18.32 14.82 -8.50
CA PRO A 279 -18.82 16.19 -8.45
C PRO A 279 -20.36 16.24 -8.60
N PRO A 280 -21.03 17.26 -8.03
CA PRO A 280 -22.49 17.37 -8.08
C PRO A 280 -23.05 17.22 -9.50
N GLY A 281 -24.10 16.40 -9.66
CA GLY A 281 -24.73 16.13 -10.94
C GLY A 281 -23.98 15.13 -11.82
N ILE A 282 -22.87 14.57 -11.37
CA ILE A 282 -22.15 13.51 -12.10
C ILE A 282 -22.37 12.18 -11.38
N ALA A 283 -22.66 11.12 -12.15
CA ALA A 283 -22.82 9.78 -11.61
C ALA A 283 -22.41 8.73 -12.65
N LEU A 284 -21.90 7.59 -12.16
CA LEU A 284 -21.63 6.42 -12.97
C LEU A 284 -22.89 5.59 -13.12
N ARG A 285 -23.29 5.30 -14.36
CA ARG A 285 -24.43 4.43 -14.63
C ARG A 285 -24.04 2.97 -14.48
N LEU A 286 -24.78 2.21 -13.70
CA LEU A 286 -24.76 0.75 -13.65
C LEU A 286 -26.08 0.22 -14.24
N GLY A 287 -25.97 -0.66 -15.23
CA GLY A 287 -27.12 -1.19 -15.96
C GLY A 287 -27.95 -2.17 -15.13
N ALA A 288 -29.23 -2.33 -15.49
CA ALA A 288 -30.09 -3.33 -14.88
C ALA A 288 -29.49 -4.74 -15.02
N ASN A 289 -29.65 -5.54 -13.95
CA ASN A 289 -29.20 -6.93 -13.85
C ASN A 289 -27.66 -7.13 -13.98
N ILE A 290 -26.88 -6.07 -13.89
CA ILE A 290 -25.42 -6.15 -13.93
C ILE A 290 -24.87 -6.90 -12.71
N GLY A 291 -23.74 -7.56 -12.88
CA GLY A 291 -22.89 -8.04 -11.82
C GLY A 291 -21.48 -7.53 -12.03
N LEU A 292 -20.70 -7.48 -10.97
CA LEU A 292 -19.30 -7.07 -11.01
C LEU A 292 -18.40 -8.18 -10.49
N ASP A 293 -17.20 -8.24 -11.05
CA ASP A 293 -16.16 -9.16 -10.61
C ASP A 293 -15.26 -8.45 -9.59
N PHE A 294 -15.31 -8.92 -8.36
CA PHE A 294 -14.59 -8.34 -7.22
C PHE A 294 -13.22 -9.02 -7.12
N ASN A 295 -12.18 -8.30 -7.39
CA ASN A 295 -10.79 -8.71 -7.15
C ASN A 295 -10.37 -8.26 -5.76
N SER A 296 -10.17 -9.19 -4.86
CA SER A 296 -9.74 -8.93 -3.48
C SER A 296 -8.37 -9.54 -3.25
N HIS A 297 -7.46 -8.77 -2.65
CA HIS A 297 -6.08 -9.15 -2.47
C HIS A 297 -5.62 -8.83 -1.04
N TYR A 298 -5.12 -9.86 -0.33
CA TYR A 298 -4.62 -9.78 1.04
C TYR A 298 -3.24 -10.41 1.16
N VAL A 299 -2.42 -9.83 2.04
CA VAL A 299 -1.05 -10.31 2.31
C VAL A 299 -0.94 -10.72 3.77
N ASN A 300 -0.59 -11.98 4.01
CA ASN A 300 -0.31 -12.50 5.34
C ASN A 300 1.15 -12.96 5.43
N LYS A 301 1.93 -12.27 6.24
CA LYS A 301 3.34 -12.63 6.54
C LYS A 301 3.51 -13.25 7.94
N GLU A 302 2.39 -13.53 8.62
CA GLU A 302 2.36 -14.10 9.97
C GLU A 302 2.31 -15.63 9.96
N PRO A 303 2.77 -16.30 11.03
CA PRO A 303 2.67 -17.74 11.18
C PRO A 303 1.26 -18.24 11.51
N ALA A 304 0.30 -17.34 11.75
CA ALA A 304 -1.11 -17.64 11.98
C ALA A 304 -1.98 -17.14 10.83
N PRO A 305 -3.14 -17.80 10.56
CA PRO A 305 -4.11 -17.28 9.59
C PRO A 305 -4.66 -15.92 10.02
N ILE A 306 -4.93 -15.04 9.05
CA ILE A 306 -5.65 -13.78 9.27
C ILE A 306 -7.02 -13.82 8.58
N GLU A 307 -7.94 -12.96 9.04
CA GLU A 307 -9.25 -12.79 8.41
C GLU A 307 -9.22 -11.64 7.41
N GLY A 308 -9.81 -11.86 6.22
CA GLY A 308 -10.19 -10.83 5.27
C GLY A 308 -11.71 -10.63 5.27
N GLU A 309 -12.15 -9.42 4.96
CA GLU A 309 -13.56 -9.05 4.79
C GLU A 309 -13.63 -7.74 4.02
N VAL A 310 -14.66 -7.58 3.18
CA VAL A 310 -14.85 -6.37 2.37
C VAL A 310 -16.30 -5.93 2.40
N ASN A 311 -16.53 -4.64 2.60
CA ASN A 311 -17.82 -4.00 2.42
C ASN A 311 -17.72 -2.90 1.35
N VAL A 312 -18.69 -2.86 0.44
CA VAL A 312 -18.78 -1.83 -0.60
C VAL A 312 -20.18 -1.24 -0.62
N ASN A 313 -20.27 0.06 -0.35
CA ASN A 313 -21.49 0.84 -0.52
C ASN A 313 -21.49 1.55 -1.88
N PHE A 314 -22.58 1.41 -2.59
CA PHE A 314 -22.92 2.16 -3.78
C PHE A 314 -24.04 3.15 -3.42
N HIS A 315 -23.69 4.45 -3.34
CA HIS A 315 -24.69 5.49 -3.10
C HIS A 315 -25.21 6.01 -4.43
N THR A 316 -26.53 6.16 -4.54
CA THR A 316 -27.18 6.48 -5.81
C THR A 316 -27.98 7.77 -5.72
N ILE A 317 -28.10 8.45 -6.86
CA ILE A 317 -29.00 9.60 -7.05
C ILE A 317 -30.10 9.28 -8.07
N PRO A 318 -31.26 9.91 -8.00
CA PRO A 318 -32.30 9.79 -9.02
C PRO A 318 -31.80 10.21 -10.40
N ALA A 319 -32.23 9.51 -11.46
CA ALA A 319 -31.83 9.81 -12.84
C ALA A 319 -32.06 11.28 -13.23
N GLY A 320 -33.13 11.90 -12.73
CA GLY A 320 -33.42 13.32 -12.99
C GLY A 320 -32.44 14.32 -12.37
N ASN A 321 -31.58 13.87 -11.47
CA ASN A 321 -30.51 14.67 -10.84
C ASN A 321 -29.17 14.50 -11.56
N VAL A 322 -29.07 13.61 -12.54
CA VAL A 322 -27.85 13.38 -13.32
C VAL A 322 -27.76 14.39 -14.45
N VAL A 323 -26.75 15.24 -14.41
CA VAL A 323 -26.45 16.21 -15.45
C VAL A 323 -25.53 15.61 -16.50
N LYS A 324 -24.53 14.82 -16.06
CA LYS A 324 -23.60 14.10 -16.93
C LYS A 324 -23.32 12.71 -16.39
N GLU A 325 -23.25 11.72 -17.28
CA GLU A 325 -22.81 10.38 -16.90
C GLU A 325 -21.28 10.32 -16.87
N ALA A 326 -20.73 9.84 -15.75
CA ALA A 326 -19.33 9.47 -15.66
C ALA A 326 -19.08 8.18 -16.46
N LYS A 327 -17.94 8.14 -17.14
CA LYS A 327 -17.42 6.94 -17.80
C LYS A 327 -16.07 6.61 -17.20
N THR A 328 -15.73 5.32 -17.19
CA THR A 328 -14.44 4.85 -16.68
C THR A 328 -13.35 5.05 -17.74
N LEU A 329 -12.19 5.45 -17.28
CA LEU A 329 -10.97 5.58 -18.06
C LEU A 329 -10.07 4.40 -17.74
N ASN A 330 -9.70 3.63 -18.77
CA ASN A 330 -8.82 2.47 -18.65
C ASN A 330 -7.85 2.48 -19.84
N LEU A 331 -6.68 3.10 -19.65
CA LEU A 331 -5.69 3.32 -20.70
C LEU A 331 -4.42 2.53 -20.38
N GLY A 332 -4.33 1.31 -20.91
CA GLY A 332 -3.23 0.39 -20.67
C GLY A 332 -2.10 0.46 -21.69
N ASN A 333 -0.88 0.35 -21.22
CA ASN A 333 0.28 0.07 -22.03
C ASN A 333 0.69 -1.40 -21.82
N THR A 334 0.53 -2.21 -22.87
CA THR A 334 0.78 -3.66 -22.83
C THR A 334 1.99 -4.08 -23.67
N LEU A 335 2.65 -3.11 -24.33
CA LEU A 335 3.73 -3.38 -25.28
C LEU A 335 5.06 -2.86 -24.73
N PHE A 336 5.65 -3.61 -23.79
CA PHE A 336 6.98 -3.32 -23.30
C PHE A 336 7.71 -4.59 -22.82
N ASN A 337 9.01 -4.51 -22.73
CA ASN A 337 9.88 -5.54 -22.17
C ASN A 337 11.01 -4.89 -21.40
N LEU A 338 11.00 -5.05 -20.07
CA LEU A 338 11.99 -4.51 -19.15
C LEU A 338 13.17 -5.45 -19.07
N LYS A 339 14.33 -5.02 -19.55
CA LYS A 339 15.55 -5.85 -19.53
C LYS A 339 16.04 -6.08 -18.09
N PRO A 340 16.76 -7.20 -17.81
CA PRO A 340 17.30 -7.50 -16.50
C PRO A 340 18.23 -6.39 -15.98
N ASN A 341 18.15 -6.11 -14.67
CA ASN A 341 19.04 -5.18 -13.96
C ASN A 341 19.13 -3.80 -14.64
N GLN A 342 18.01 -3.30 -15.17
CA GLN A 342 17.98 -2.05 -15.90
C GLN A 342 16.81 -1.17 -15.47
N ARG A 343 17.10 0.13 -15.27
CA ARG A 343 16.08 1.17 -15.16
C ARG A 343 15.69 1.63 -16.56
N THR A 344 14.38 1.64 -16.86
CA THR A 344 13.83 1.97 -18.19
C THR A 344 12.63 2.88 -18.04
N VAL A 345 12.50 3.89 -18.93
CA VAL A 345 11.29 4.70 -19.03
C VAL A 345 10.47 4.21 -20.22
N ILE A 346 9.24 3.83 -19.94
CA ILE A 346 8.26 3.41 -20.96
C ILE A 346 7.17 4.48 -21.06
N SER A 347 6.80 4.84 -22.27
CA SER A 347 5.74 5.83 -22.48
C SER A 347 4.73 5.37 -23.54
N LYS A 348 3.48 5.83 -23.38
CA LYS A 348 2.42 5.64 -24.37
C LYS A 348 1.48 6.83 -24.37
N THR A 349 1.12 7.28 -25.58
CA THR A 349 0.14 8.34 -25.81
C THR A 349 -1.22 7.76 -26.13
N TYR A 350 -2.28 8.36 -25.60
CA TYR A 350 -3.68 8.02 -25.80
C TYR A 350 -4.43 9.26 -26.25
N SER A 351 -4.68 9.36 -27.58
CA SER A 351 -5.36 10.51 -28.16
C SER A 351 -6.87 10.40 -28.01
N MET A 352 -7.51 11.54 -27.71
CA MET A 352 -8.96 11.64 -27.62
C MET A 352 -9.55 11.92 -29.00
N THR A 353 -10.70 11.28 -29.27
CA THR A 353 -11.44 11.42 -30.55
C THR A 353 -12.67 12.32 -30.41
N SER A 354 -13.01 12.68 -29.17
CA SER A 354 -14.13 13.59 -28.82
C SER A 354 -13.74 14.47 -27.66
N ASP A 355 -14.51 15.54 -27.45
CA ASP A 355 -14.38 16.37 -26.26
C ASP A 355 -14.73 15.60 -25.00
N ILE A 356 -13.79 15.56 -24.04
CA ILE A 356 -13.99 14.94 -22.74
C ILE A 356 -13.55 15.86 -21.60
N SER A 357 -14.15 15.66 -20.44
CA SER A 357 -13.74 16.29 -19.18
C SER A 357 -13.27 15.20 -18.23
N VAL A 358 -11.95 15.11 -17.98
CA VAL A 358 -11.37 14.16 -17.02
C VAL A 358 -11.63 14.65 -15.60
N ILE A 359 -12.31 13.83 -14.80
CA ILE A 359 -12.76 14.18 -13.45
C ILE A 359 -11.75 13.69 -12.41
N ALA A 360 -11.19 12.49 -12.61
CA ALA A 360 -10.25 11.90 -11.70
C ALA A 360 -9.29 10.97 -12.44
N LEU A 361 -8.06 10.87 -11.92
CA LEU A 361 -7.02 9.94 -12.40
C LEU A 361 -6.37 9.22 -11.22
N THR A 362 -5.98 7.98 -11.50
CA THR A 362 -5.03 7.20 -10.71
C THR A 362 -4.18 6.36 -11.65
N SER A 363 -3.14 5.73 -11.13
CA SER A 363 -2.26 4.87 -11.92
C SER A 363 -2.18 3.47 -11.33
N HIS A 364 -1.74 2.52 -12.13
CA HIS A 364 -1.42 1.19 -11.67
C HIS A 364 -0.15 0.68 -12.36
N THR A 365 0.78 0.20 -11.55
CA THR A 365 1.94 -0.61 -11.94
C THR A 365 2.06 -1.74 -10.94
N HIS A 366 2.95 -2.70 -11.22
CA HIS A 366 3.39 -3.65 -10.21
C HIS A 366 4.72 -3.20 -9.56
N GLN A 367 5.39 -4.10 -8.87
CA GLN A 367 6.50 -3.82 -7.95
C GLN A 367 7.75 -3.17 -8.55
N LEU A 368 7.93 -3.20 -9.88
CA LEU A 368 9.10 -2.59 -10.51
C LEU A 368 8.86 -1.12 -10.92
N GLY A 369 7.63 -0.62 -10.77
CA GLY A 369 7.26 0.77 -11.05
C GLY A 369 7.80 1.71 -9.98
N GLU A 370 8.74 2.60 -10.35
CA GLU A 370 9.30 3.60 -9.42
C GLU A 370 8.61 4.95 -9.50
N LYS A 371 8.10 5.30 -10.69
CA LYS A 371 7.45 6.59 -10.91
C LYS A 371 6.49 6.50 -12.08
N PHE A 372 5.29 7.00 -11.88
CA PHE A 372 4.26 7.15 -12.91
C PHE A 372 3.94 8.63 -13.10
N VAL A 373 4.05 9.14 -14.32
CA VAL A 373 3.68 10.51 -14.68
C VAL A 373 2.64 10.48 -15.77
N ILE A 374 1.59 11.29 -15.64
CA ILE A 374 0.61 11.52 -16.71
C ILE A 374 0.73 12.96 -17.17
N LYS A 375 0.87 13.16 -18.48
CA LYS A 375 0.98 14.46 -19.12
C LYS A 375 -0.15 14.65 -20.11
N ILE A 376 -0.54 15.89 -20.33
CA ILE A 376 -1.35 16.28 -21.48
C ILE A 376 -0.47 16.24 -22.74
N VAL A 377 -1.03 15.81 -23.84
CA VAL A 377 -0.39 15.84 -25.15
C VAL A 377 -1.28 16.62 -26.14
N GLY A 378 -0.66 17.48 -26.91
CA GLY A 378 -1.33 18.34 -27.88
C GLY A 378 -1.96 19.60 -27.28
N GLY A 379 -2.40 20.50 -28.14
CA GLY A 379 -2.98 21.79 -27.74
C GLY A 379 -2.03 22.74 -27.04
N THR A 380 -2.60 23.72 -26.35
CA THR A 380 -1.83 24.75 -25.64
C THR A 380 -1.22 24.26 -24.31
N ARG A 381 -1.69 23.12 -23.80
CA ARG A 381 -1.25 22.50 -22.56
C ARG A 381 -0.29 21.31 -22.79
N ASP A 382 0.26 21.18 -23.99
CA ASP A 382 1.19 20.09 -24.32
C ASP A 382 2.36 20.01 -23.33
N GLY A 383 2.60 18.80 -22.80
CA GLY A 383 3.65 18.55 -21.80
C GLY A 383 3.28 18.87 -20.36
N GLU A 384 2.11 19.47 -20.08
CA GLU A 384 1.66 19.73 -18.72
C GLU A 384 1.49 18.43 -17.92
N ILE A 385 2.12 18.34 -16.75
CA ILE A 385 1.99 17.22 -15.83
C ILE A 385 0.71 17.40 -15.03
N VAL A 386 -0.19 16.45 -15.17
CA VAL A 386 -1.49 16.44 -14.44
C VAL A 386 -1.54 15.41 -13.33
N TYR A 387 -0.62 14.44 -13.33
CA TYR A 387 -0.55 13.41 -12.29
C TYR A 387 0.87 12.91 -12.12
N THR A 388 1.26 12.63 -10.88
CA THR A 388 2.52 11.95 -10.56
C THR A 388 2.30 11.03 -9.36
N SER A 389 2.75 9.77 -9.47
CA SER A 389 2.87 8.85 -8.35
C SER A 389 4.27 8.27 -8.30
N THR A 390 4.80 8.09 -7.10
CA THR A 390 6.04 7.34 -6.82
C THR A 390 5.77 6.14 -5.92
N ASP A 391 4.51 5.88 -5.66
CA ASP A 391 4.05 4.76 -4.84
C ASP A 391 3.17 3.84 -5.70
N TRP A 392 3.70 2.67 -6.07
CA TRP A 392 2.96 1.69 -6.85
C TRP A 392 1.96 0.91 -5.98
N HIS A 393 2.20 0.85 -4.67
CA HIS A 393 1.30 0.20 -3.71
C HIS A 393 0.04 1.02 -3.45
N HIS A 394 0.21 2.35 -3.33
CA HIS A 394 -0.86 3.30 -3.01
C HIS A 394 -0.78 4.50 -3.93
N PRO A 395 -0.97 4.32 -5.25
CA PRO A 395 -1.01 5.44 -6.17
C PRO A 395 -2.19 6.34 -5.77
N GLN A 396 -1.93 7.63 -5.73
CA GLN A 396 -2.93 8.62 -5.37
C GLN A 396 -4.13 8.55 -6.31
N PHE A 397 -5.32 8.74 -5.77
CA PHE A 397 -6.52 9.01 -6.54
C PHE A 397 -6.77 10.53 -6.53
N VAL A 398 -6.50 11.20 -7.66
CA VAL A 398 -6.54 12.66 -7.77
C VAL A 398 -7.82 13.08 -8.48
N SER A 399 -8.64 13.89 -7.80
CA SER A 399 -9.83 14.52 -8.37
C SER A 399 -9.51 15.92 -8.89
N TYR A 400 -10.11 16.30 -10.00
CA TYR A 400 -9.89 17.59 -10.65
C TYR A 400 -11.14 18.48 -10.56
N ASN A 401 -10.98 19.65 -9.96
CA ASN A 401 -11.99 20.69 -9.92
C ASN A 401 -11.35 22.06 -10.18
N PRO A 402 -11.53 22.66 -11.38
CA PRO A 402 -12.33 22.17 -12.50
C PRO A 402 -11.73 20.92 -13.17
N PRO A 403 -12.54 20.11 -13.88
CA PRO A 403 -12.07 18.96 -14.65
C PRO A 403 -11.06 19.35 -15.74
N ILE A 404 -10.18 18.40 -16.10
CA ILE A 404 -9.24 18.58 -17.22
C ILE A 404 -10.02 18.40 -18.52
N ILE A 405 -10.15 19.47 -19.30
CA ILE A 405 -10.78 19.41 -20.64
C ILE A 405 -9.74 18.96 -21.66
N LEU A 406 -10.08 17.96 -22.46
CA LEU A 406 -9.29 17.49 -23.60
C LEU A 406 -10.17 17.50 -24.86
N HIS A 407 -9.62 18.06 -25.94
CA HIS A 407 -10.28 18.17 -27.24
C HIS A 407 -9.81 17.06 -28.20
N PRO A 408 -10.53 16.82 -29.31
CA PRO A 408 -10.07 15.91 -30.35
C PRO A 408 -8.65 16.24 -30.81
N GLY A 409 -7.78 15.22 -30.84
CA GLY A 409 -6.35 15.39 -31.15
C GLY A 409 -5.45 15.69 -29.96
N GLU A 410 -6.01 16.15 -28.84
CA GLU A 410 -5.31 16.15 -27.54
C GLU A 410 -5.40 14.78 -26.89
N GLY A 411 -4.68 14.58 -25.78
CA GLY A 411 -4.69 13.31 -25.10
C GLY A 411 -3.93 13.27 -23.78
N LEU A 412 -3.80 12.07 -23.26
CA LEU A 412 -2.96 11.76 -22.10
C LEU A 412 -1.76 10.92 -22.54
N LYS A 413 -0.62 11.17 -21.93
CA LYS A 413 0.59 10.35 -22.09
C LYS A 413 1.02 9.81 -20.75
N SER A 414 1.14 8.49 -20.63
CA SER A 414 1.85 7.87 -19.52
C SER A 414 3.35 7.87 -19.77
N GLU A 415 4.14 8.24 -18.75
CA GLU A 415 5.59 8.04 -18.70
C GLU A 415 5.90 7.32 -17.40
N ILE A 416 6.35 6.07 -17.51
CA ILE A 416 6.53 5.18 -16.36
C ILE A 416 8.00 4.80 -16.27
N THR A 417 8.62 5.10 -15.14
CA THR A 417 9.97 4.63 -14.82
C THR A 417 9.87 3.31 -14.10
N TYR A 418 10.42 2.26 -14.68
CA TYR A 418 10.57 0.95 -14.07
C TYR A 418 12.03 0.70 -13.71
N ASN A 419 12.26 -0.04 -12.64
CA ASN A 419 13.57 -0.53 -12.26
C ASN A 419 13.52 -2.06 -12.14
N ASN A 420 13.88 -2.75 -13.21
CA ASN A 420 13.91 -4.20 -13.19
C ASN A 420 15.19 -4.68 -12.47
N ILE A 421 15.03 -5.02 -11.20
CA ILE A 421 16.13 -5.58 -10.37
C ILE A 421 16.23 -7.11 -10.47
N LYS A 422 15.34 -7.76 -11.25
CA LYS A 422 15.35 -9.21 -11.48
C LYS A 422 16.42 -9.57 -12.51
N ASN A 423 16.94 -10.80 -12.44
CA ASN A 423 17.91 -11.36 -13.39
C ASN A 423 17.28 -11.84 -14.72
N GLN A 424 16.01 -11.54 -14.93
CA GLN A 424 15.25 -11.90 -16.14
C GLN A 424 14.47 -10.71 -16.67
N SER A 425 14.13 -10.75 -17.95
CA SER A 425 13.24 -9.75 -18.54
C SER A 425 11.82 -9.89 -17.99
N VAL A 426 11.14 -8.75 -17.80
CA VAL A 426 9.75 -8.67 -17.35
C VAL A 426 8.94 -7.90 -18.38
N GLY A 427 7.84 -8.48 -18.83
CA GLY A 427 6.90 -7.86 -19.77
C GLY A 427 5.58 -7.52 -19.10
N PHE A 428 4.60 -7.14 -19.93
CA PHE A 428 3.23 -6.99 -19.48
C PHE A 428 2.65 -8.34 -19.09
N GLY A 429 1.97 -8.37 -17.94
CA GLY A 429 1.22 -9.52 -17.47
C GLY A 429 0.28 -9.17 -16.33
N LEU A 430 -0.55 -10.13 -15.94
CA LEU A 430 -1.67 -9.94 -15.02
C LEU A 430 -1.33 -10.33 -13.57
N THR A 431 -0.10 -10.76 -13.31
CA THR A 431 0.33 -11.20 -11.97
C THR A 431 1.35 -10.25 -11.39
N SER A 432 1.51 -10.24 -10.07
CA SER A 432 2.51 -9.44 -9.37
C SER A 432 3.97 -9.74 -9.79
N ASP A 433 4.21 -10.87 -10.46
CA ASP A 433 5.52 -11.22 -11.00
C ASP A 433 5.84 -10.56 -12.35
N ASP A 434 4.81 -10.16 -13.07
CA ASP A 434 4.86 -9.41 -14.32
C ASP A 434 4.79 -7.90 -14.02
N GLU A 435 4.58 -7.07 -15.06
CA GLU A 435 4.39 -5.64 -14.90
C GLU A 435 3.16 -5.13 -15.65
N MET A 436 2.60 -4.02 -15.16
CA MET A 436 1.53 -3.26 -15.78
C MET A 436 1.88 -1.78 -15.89
N GLY A 437 1.17 -1.07 -16.76
CA GLY A 437 1.22 0.39 -16.85
C GLY A 437 -0.13 0.91 -17.30
N ILE A 438 -1.01 1.23 -16.33
CA ILE A 438 -2.41 1.58 -16.63
C ILE A 438 -2.76 2.91 -15.98
N ILE A 439 -3.42 3.79 -16.75
CA ILE A 439 -4.14 4.95 -16.23
C ILE A 439 -5.58 4.53 -15.99
N PHE A 440 -6.04 4.62 -14.75
CA PHE A 440 -7.45 4.52 -14.39
C PHE A 440 -8.01 5.89 -14.03
N GLY A 441 -9.32 6.04 -14.11
CA GLY A 441 -10.00 7.25 -13.70
C GLY A 441 -11.42 7.36 -14.24
N TYR A 442 -11.92 8.59 -14.22
CA TYR A 442 -13.27 8.90 -14.68
C TYR A 442 -13.26 10.14 -15.55
N TYR A 443 -14.16 10.16 -16.53
CA TYR A 443 -14.40 11.30 -17.40
C TYR A 443 -15.88 11.43 -17.76
N THR A 444 -16.29 12.62 -18.21
CA THR A 444 -17.57 12.83 -18.88
C THR A 444 -17.35 13.19 -20.34
N GLN A 445 -18.27 12.81 -21.21
CA GLN A 445 -18.34 13.39 -22.56
C GLN A 445 -18.99 14.77 -22.49
N ASN A 446 -18.48 15.71 -23.27
CA ASN A 446 -19.03 17.07 -23.40
C ASN A 446 -19.99 17.16 -24.57
#